data_160bbd6c5ce683897203d2bcfb207a6c
#
_entry.id   160bbd6c5ce683897203d2bcfb207a6c
#
_cell.length_a   1.000
_cell.length_b   1.000
_cell.length_c   1.000
_cell.angle_alpha   90.00
_cell.angle_beta   90.00
_cell.angle_gamma   90.00
#
_symmetry.space_group_name_H-M   'P 1'
#
loop_
_entity.id
_entity.type
_entity.pdbx_description
1 polymer ?
#
loop_
_entity_poly.entity_id
_entity_poly.type
_entity_poly.pdbx_seq_one_letter_code
_entity_poly.pdbx_strand_id
1 'polypeptide(L)'
;MIDVRWLFQNHKAHLARIKLLEYLLDKLQNIAALDNYLIETLIYQSGVPNSLRHSPFRRSRTEYIALNMDDERQRAQSEISAIRTEWEHELIQLSLYVNLFEAVRDALTEEEYALAHFHYIDHYTIEEISQMPLTNRASGVKSKSTLKRILRTIESKGESIMSVVS
;
A
#
# COMPACT_ATOMS: atom_id res chain seq x y z
N MET A 1 -3.37 -8.64 16.69
CA MET A 1 -4.57 -7.84 17.02
C MET A 1 -4.19 -6.40 16.74
N ILE A 2 -4.96 -5.71 15.89
CA ILE A 2 -4.76 -4.29 15.59
C ILE A 2 -5.33 -3.51 16.78
N ASP A 3 -4.56 -2.59 17.32
CA ASP A 3 -4.99 -1.69 18.38
C ASP A 3 -4.85 -0.22 17.95
N VAL A 4 -5.41 0.70 18.73
CA VAL A 4 -5.40 2.15 18.45
C VAL A 4 -3.97 2.67 18.35
N ARG A 5 -3.09 2.24 19.23
CA ARG A 5 -1.68 2.64 19.24
C ARG A 5 -0.99 2.27 17.94
N TRP A 6 -1.20 1.05 17.47
CA TRP A 6 -0.64 0.56 16.21
C TRP A 6 -1.13 1.39 15.01
N LEU A 7 -2.44 1.74 14.96
CA LEU A 7 -3.00 2.58 13.91
C LEU A 7 -2.31 3.96 13.85
N PHE A 8 -2.15 4.62 15.01
CA PHE A 8 -1.48 5.92 15.06
C PHE A 8 -0.02 5.84 14.64
N GLN A 9 0.72 4.84 15.11
CA GLN A 9 2.14 4.68 14.82
C GLN A 9 2.41 4.37 13.33
N ASN A 10 1.54 3.62 12.69
CA ASN A 10 1.75 3.13 11.32
C ASN A 10 1.04 3.95 10.24
N HIS A 11 0.14 4.88 10.60
CA HIS A 11 -0.67 5.64 9.64
C HIS A 11 0.17 6.32 8.55
N LYS A 12 1.24 7.04 8.90
CA LYS A 12 2.11 7.71 7.92
C LYS A 12 2.83 6.72 6.99
N ALA A 13 3.25 5.57 7.54
CA ALA A 13 3.89 4.51 6.75
C ALA A 13 2.89 3.88 5.77
N HIS A 14 1.64 3.64 6.20
CA HIS A 14 0.59 3.13 5.32
C HIS A 14 0.29 4.10 4.18
N LEU A 15 0.15 5.39 4.44
CA LEU A 15 -0.05 6.40 3.39
C LEU A 15 1.11 6.46 2.39
N ALA A 16 2.35 6.39 2.87
CA ALA A 16 3.52 6.36 2.01
C ALA A 16 3.56 5.09 1.14
N ARG A 17 3.20 3.93 1.72
CA ARG A 17 3.15 2.65 1.01
C ARG A 17 2.04 2.62 -0.03
N ILE A 18 0.84 3.16 0.27
CA ILE A 18 -0.25 3.32 -0.70
C ILE A 18 0.23 4.10 -1.93
N LYS A 19 0.82 5.28 -1.75
CA LYS A 19 1.34 6.08 -2.86
C LYS A 19 2.40 5.36 -3.68
N LEU A 20 3.26 4.57 -3.03
CA LEU A 20 4.25 3.75 -3.73
C LEU A 20 3.58 2.67 -4.55
N LEU A 21 2.60 1.95 -4.01
CA LEU A 21 1.89 0.89 -4.73
C LEU A 21 1.10 1.44 -5.92
N GLU A 22 0.41 2.57 -5.77
CA GLU A 22 -0.29 3.25 -6.86
C GLU A 22 0.69 3.61 -7.99
N TYR A 23 1.84 4.18 -7.66
CA TYR A 23 2.89 4.48 -8.63
C TYR A 23 3.42 3.22 -9.33
N LEU A 24 3.67 2.13 -8.59
CA LEU A 24 4.17 0.88 -9.14
C LEU A 24 3.14 0.20 -10.04
N LEU A 25 1.84 0.23 -9.68
CA LEU A 25 0.76 -0.29 -10.50
C LEU A 25 0.62 0.49 -11.82
N ASP A 26 0.72 1.81 -11.79
CA ASP A 26 0.76 2.65 -12.99
C ASP A 26 1.95 2.28 -13.90
N LYS A 27 3.14 2.13 -13.33
CA LYS A 27 4.34 1.71 -14.07
C LYS A 27 4.20 0.32 -14.66
N LEU A 28 3.59 -0.62 -13.92
CA LEU A 28 3.38 -1.98 -14.41
C LEU A 28 2.43 -2.02 -15.61
N GLN A 29 1.39 -1.18 -15.63
CA GLN A 29 0.50 -1.03 -16.78
C GLN A 29 1.25 -0.49 -18.01
N ASN A 30 2.11 0.50 -17.81
CA ASN A 30 2.90 1.10 -18.88
C ASN A 30 3.93 0.10 -19.46
N ILE A 31 4.57 -0.72 -18.62
CA ILE A 31 5.50 -1.78 -19.07
C ILE A 31 4.77 -2.83 -19.88
N ALA A 32 3.62 -3.30 -19.43
CA ALA A 32 2.82 -4.29 -20.16
C ALA A 32 2.38 -3.78 -21.55
N ALA A 33 2.10 -2.49 -21.68
CA ALA A 33 1.80 -1.85 -22.97
C ALA A 33 3.03 -1.75 -23.87
N LEU A 34 4.20 -1.44 -23.31
CA LEU A 34 5.47 -1.33 -24.05
C LEU A 34 5.95 -2.69 -24.55
N ASP A 35 5.85 -3.74 -23.77
CA ASP A 35 6.24 -5.09 -24.15
C ASP A 35 5.43 -5.58 -25.35
N ASN A 36 4.13 -5.33 -25.37
CA ASN A 36 3.30 -5.65 -26.54
C ASN A 36 3.78 -4.91 -27.80
N TYR A 37 4.10 -3.62 -27.69
CA TYR A 37 4.59 -2.83 -28.81
C TYR A 37 5.99 -3.29 -29.29
N LEU A 38 6.91 -3.59 -28.37
CA LEU A 38 8.25 -4.06 -28.69
C LEU A 38 8.24 -5.43 -29.35
N ILE A 39 7.40 -6.36 -28.85
CA ILE A 39 7.24 -7.69 -29.44
C ILE A 39 6.68 -7.59 -30.85
N GLU A 40 5.65 -6.79 -31.08
CA GLU A 40 5.10 -6.55 -32.41
C GLU A 40 6.15 -5.94 -33.36
N THR A 41 6.92 -4.96 -32.87
CA THR A 41 7.98 -4.32 -33.66
C THR A 41 9.12 -5.29 -34.02
N LEU A 42 9.52 -6.16 -33.07
CA LEU A 42 10.55 -7.18 -33.29
C LEU A 42 10.07 -8.26 -34.24
N ILE A 43 8.81 -8.66 -34.22
CA ILE A 43 8.22 -9.60 -35.18
C ILE A 43 8.23 -8.99 -36.59
N TYR A 44 7.90 -7.71 -36.71
CA TYR A 44 7.92 -7.01 -38.01
C TYR A 44 9.34 -6.76 -38.55
N GLN A 45 10.30 -6.48 -37.67
CA GLN A 45 11.70 -6.22 -38.07
C GLN A 45 12.53 -7.48 -38.33
N SER A 46 12.15 -8.62 -37.79
CA SER A 46 12.76 -9.91 -38.09
C SER A 46 12.32 -10.44 -39.47
N GLY A 47 12.30 -9.55 -40.47
CA GLY A 47 12.12 -9.93 -41.88
C GLY A 47 13.05 -11.08 -42.21
N VAL A 48 12.45 -12.26 -42.39
CA VAL A 48 13.11 -13.55 -42.59
C VAL A 48 14.14 -13.45 -43.73
N PRO A 49 15.42 -13.69 -43.48
CA PRO A 49 16.36 -13.85 -44.60
C PRO A 49 15.94 -15.05 -45.43
N ASN A 50 15.76 -14.80 -46.71
CA ASN A 50 15.27 -15.74 -47.72
C ASN A 50 16.18 -16.95 -47.99
N SER A 51 17.17 -17.27 -47.16
CA SER A 51 18.25 -18.23 -47.40
C SER A 51 18.10 -19.64 -46.81
N LEU A 52 16.92 -19.98 -46.25
CA LEU A 52 16.68 -21.32 -45.71
C LEU A 52 15.54 -22.06 -46.43
N ARG A 53 15.58 -22.09 -47.75
CA ARG A 53 14.85 -23.08 -48.54
C ARG A 53 15.69 -24.37 -48.58
N HIS A 54 15.14 -25.44 -48.11
CA HIS A 54 15.39 -26.87 -48.29
C HIS A 54 15.69 -27.65 -47.02
N SER A 55 14.63 -28.00 -46.29
CA SER A 55 14.55 -29.28 -45.60
C SER A 55 13.08 -29.57 -45.21
N PRO A 56 12.48 -30.67 -45.68
CA PRO A 56 11.06 -30.99 -45.40
C PRO A 56 10.77 -31.44 -43.98
N PHE A 57 11.74 -31.50 -43.09
CA PHE A 57 11.58 -31.97 -41.71
C PHE A 57 12.01 -30.97 -40.64
N ARG A 58 12.36 -29.76 -40.98
CA ARG A 58 12.63 -28.74 -39.98
C ARG A 58 11.42 -27.79 -39.91
N ARG A 59 10.70 -27.80 -38.80
CA ARG A 59 9.89 -26.64 -38.42
C ARG A 59 10.71 -25.41 -38.68
N SER A 60 10.16 -24.44 -39.41
CA SER A 60 10.92 -23.25 -39.75
C SER A 60 11.44 -22.63 -38.45
N ARG A 61 12.69 -22.13 -38.47
CA ARG A 61 13.28 -21.46 -37.31
C ARG A 61 12.34 -20.34 -36.80
N THR A 62 11.57 -19.76 -37.71
CA THR A 62 10.54 -18.75 -37.44
C THR A 62 9.37 -19.31 -36.67
N GLU A 63 8.86 -20.52 -36.97
CA GLU A 63 7.80 -21.18 -36.19
C GLU A 63 8.30 -21.57 -34.79
N TYR A 64 9.53 -22.05 -34.66
CA TYR A 64 10.13 -22.39 -33.39
C TYR A 64 10.33 -21.15 -32.51
N ILE A 65 10.80 -20.04 -33.10
CA ILE A 65 10.95 -18.75 -32.38
C ILE A 65 9.57 -18.20 -32.00
N ALA A 66 8.60 -18.23 -32.92
CA ALA A 66 7.23 -17.74 -32.61
C ALA A 66 6.57 -18.54 -31.50
N LEU A 67 6.65 -19.87 -31.51
CA LEU A 67 6.10 -20.73 -30.46
C LEU A 67 6.76 -20.51 -29.10
N ASN A 68 8.10 -20.39 -29.06
CA ASN A 68 8.80 -20.10 -27.82
C ASN A 68 8.54 -18.68 -27.29
N MET A 69 8.39 -17.70 -28.19
CA MET A 69 8.03 -16.34 -27.81
C MET A 69 6.61 -16.26 -27.22
N ASP A 70 5.66 -17.01 -27.76
CA ASP A 70 4.30 -17.08 -27.21
C ASP A 70 4.27 -17.69 -25.81
N ASP A 71 5.02 -18.77 -25.59
CA ASP A 71 5.15 -19.40 -24.27
C ASP A 71 5.83 -18.45 -23.25
N GLU A 72 6.92 -17.77 -23.65
CA GLU A 72 7.60 -16.79 -22.80
C GLU A 72 6.71 -15.57 -22.51
N ARG A 73 5.96 -15.11 -23.51
CA ARG A 73 4.97 -14.03 -23.35
C ARG A 73 3.87 -14.40 -22.36
N GLN A 74 3.32 -15.61 -22.47
CA GLN A 74 2.29 -16.10 -21.55
C GLN A 74 2.83 -16.20 -20.12
N ARG A 75 4.07 -16.67 -19.94
CA ARG A 75 4.72 -16.72 -18.63
C ARG A 75 4.90 -15.32 -18.04
N ALA A 76 5.48 -14.39 -18.82
CA ALA A 76 5.66 -13.01 -18.39
C ALA A 76 4.33 -12.32 -18.04
N GLN A 77 3.29 -12.51 -18.85
CA GLN A 77 1.96 -11.98 -18.57
C GLN A 77 1.35 -12.58 -17.30
N SER A 78 1.56 -13.88 -17.06
CA SER A 78 1.10 -14.55 -15.84
C SER A 78 1.82 -14.00 -14.59
N GLU A 79 3.13 -13.80 -14.66
CA GLU A 79 3.93 -13.22 -13.57
C GLU A 79 3.52 -11.76 -13.29
N ILE A 80 3.35 -10.95 -14.32
CA ILE A 80 2.88 -9.56 -14.18
C ILE A 80 1.49 -9.52 -13.55
N SER A 81 0.58 -10.42 -13.98
CA SER A 81 -0.76 -10.52 -13.43
C SER A 81 -0.75 -10.92 -11.95
N ALA A 82 0.11 -11.86 -11.56
CA ALA A 82 0.26 -12.30 -10.18
C ALA A 82 0.78 -11.14 -9.28
N ILE A 83 1.82 -10.44 -9.71
CA ILE A 83 2.38 -9.28 -8.99
C ILE A 83 1.33 -8.18 -8.85
N ARG A 84 0.60 -7.90 -9.92
CA ARG A 84 -0.49 -6.90 -9.90
C ARG A 84 -1.55 -7.25 -8.88
N THR A 85 -2.02 -8.50 -8.88
CA THR A 85 -3.05 -8.97 -7.93
C THR A 85 -2.57 -8.85 -6.48
N GLU A 86 -1.30 -9.19 -6.20
CA GLU A 86 -0.70 -9.06 -4.87
C GLU A 86 -0.66 -7.58 -4.42
N TRP A 87 -0.23 -6.67 -5.29
CA TRP A 87 -0.16 -5.24 -4.97
C TRP A 87 -1.54 -4.59 -4.81
N GLU A 88 -2.53 -4.98 -5.64
CA GLU A 88 -3.92 -4.54 -5.51
C GLU A 88 -4.53 -5.01 -4.17
N HIS A 89 -4.24 -6.25 -3.77
CA HIS A 89 -4.68 -6.77 -2.48
C HIS A 89 -4.03 -6.04 -1.29
N GLU A 90 -2.72 -5.80 -1.35
CA GLU A 90 -2.00 -5.01 -0.34
C GLU A 90 -2.58 -3.59 -0.24
N LEU A 91 -2.86 -2.95 -1.38
CA LEU A 91 -3.45 -1.60 -1.44
C LEU A 91 -4.82 -1.54 -0.78
N ILE A 92 -5.68 -2.54 -1.00
CA ILE A 92 -6.98 -2.64 -0.34
C ILE A 92 -6.82 -2.76 1.17
N GLN A 93 -5.92 -3.62 1.65
CA GLN A 93 -5.67 -3.78 3.08
C GLN A 93 -5.15 -2.50 3.74
N LEU A 94 -4.19 -1.83 3.12
CA LEU A 94 -3.65 -0.57 3.63
C LEU A 94 -4.71 0.54 3.66
N SER A 95 -5.57 0.59 2.64
CA SER A 95 -6.69 1.55 2.58
C SER A 95 -7.69 1.32 3.70
N LEU A 96 -7.96 0.06 4.06
CA LEU A 96 -8.80 -0.26 5.23
C LEU A 96 -8.18 0.27 6.53
N TYR A 97 -6.86 0.14 6.73
CA TYR A 97 -6.20 0.67 7.92
C TYR A 97 -6.23 2.20 7.99
N VAL A 98 -6.05 2.87 6.84
CA VAL A 98 -6.17 4.34 6.76
C VAL A 98 -7.60 4.78 7.09
N ASN A 99 -8.60 4.12 6.54
CA ASN A 99 -10.00 4.42 6.82
C ASN A 99 -10.36 4.18 8.29
N LEU A 100 -9.84 3.10 8.90
CA LEU A 100 -9.99 2.85 10.33
C LEU A 100 -9.35 3.95 11.19
N PHE A 101 -8.14 4.38 10.83
CA PHE A 101 -7.48 5.50 11.52
C PHE A 101 -8.33 6.78 11.42
N GLU A 102 -8.84 7.11 10.24
CA GLU A 102 -9.68 8.29 10.04
C GLU A 102 -10.98 8.20 10.86
N ALA A 103 -11.64 7.05 10.89
CA ALA A 103 -12.82 6.82 11.70
C ALA A 103 -12.52 7.00 13.21
N VAL A 104 -11.40 6.47 13.69
CA VAL A 104 -10.96 6.67 15.07
C VAL A 104 -10.66 8.15 15.34
N ARG A 105 -9.92 8.81 14.43
CA ARG A 105 -9.61 10.24 14.55
C ARG A 105 -10.88 11.10 14.65
N ASP A 106 -11.86 10.83 13.82
CA ASP A 106 -13.11 11.61 13.76
C ASP A 106 -14.00 11.38 14.99
N ALA A 107 -13.85 10.25 15.70
CA ALA A 107 -14.52 9.98 16.96
C ALA A 107 -13.84 10.63 18.18
N LEU A 108 -12.63 11.16 18.02
CA LEU A 108 -11.87 11.82 19.07
C LEU A 108 -12.14 13.33 19.05
N THR A 109 -12.17 13.92 20.25
CA THR A 109 -12.10 15.39 20.37
C THR A 109 -10.71 15.90 20.01
N GLU A 110 -10.56 17.18 19.72
CA GLU A 110 -9.25 17.79 19.43
C GLU A 110 -8.22 17.55 20.54
N GLU A 111 -8.66 17.60 21.81
CA GLU A 111 -7.78 17.32 22.94
C GLU A 111 -7.35 15.84 23.00
N GLU A 112 -8.29 14.93 22.77
CA GLU A 112 -8.01 13.49 22.74
C GLU A 112 -7.06 13.15 21.61
N TYR A 113 -7.29 13.73 20.42
CA TYR A 113 -6.42 13.53 19.27
C TYR A 113 -5.01 14.09 19.51
N ALA A 114 -4.88 15.31 20.06
CA ALA A 114 -3.58 15.89 20.38
C ALA A 114 -2.83 15.03 21.40
N LEU A 115 -3.52 14.52 22.43
CA LEU A 115 -2.91 13.62 23.41
C LEU A 115 -2.44 12.29 22.77
N ALA A 116 -3.28 11.70 21.93
CA ALA A 116 -2.94 10.47 21.21
C ALA A 116 -1.72 10.70 20.28
N HIS A 117 -1.68 11.84 19.59
CA HIS A 117 -0.57 12.21 18.73
C HIS A 117 0.74 12.32 19.51
N PHE A 118 0.76 13.11 20.58
CA PHE A 118 1.96 13.25 21.42
C PHE A 118 2.41 11.92 22.03
N HIS A 119 1.48 11.10 22.46
CA HIS A 119 1.83 9.85 23.14
C HIS A 119 2.21 8.72 22.18
N TYR A 120 1.46 8.51 21.08
CA TYR A 120 1.64 7.38 20.19
C TYR A 120 2.57 7.68 19.02
N ILE A 121 2.58 8.91 18.50
CA ILE A 121 3.39 9.30 17.34
C ILE A 121 4.71 9.94 17.76
N ASP A 122 4.65 10.94 18.67
CA ASP A 122 5.83 11.67 19.11
C ASP A 122 6.56 10.99 20.27
N HIS A 123 5.98 9.92 20.82
CA HIS A 123 6.53 9.09 21.90
C HIS A 123 6.80 9.82 23.22
N TYR A 124 6.10 10.94 23.46
CA TYR A 124 6.21 11.63 24.75
C TYR A 124 5.62 10.79 25.88
N THR A 125 6.29 10.81 27.01
CA THR A 125 5.79 10.19 28.25
C THR A 125 4.63 11.01 28.83
N ILE A 126 3.80 10.39 29.65
CA ILE A 126 2.71 11.10 30.34
C ILE A 126 3.24 12.21 31.25
N GLU A 127 4.44 12.04 31.79
CA GLU A 127 5.16 13.02 32.57
C GLU A 127 5.47 14.29 31.75
N GLU A 128 6.04 14.10 30.57
CA GLU A 128 6.38 15.22 29.66
C GLU A 128 5.11 15.91 29.18
N ILE A 129 4.09 15.15 28.75
CA ILE A 129 2.81 15.69 28.30
C ILE A 129 2.13 16.48 29.42
N SER A 130 2.25 16.03 30.68
CA SER A 130 1.65 16.74 31.81
C SER A 130 2.24 18.14 32.06
N GLN A 131 3.39 18.43 31.46
CA GLN A 131 4.07 19.74 31.53
C GLN A 131 3.79 20.61 30.30
N MET A 132 3.15 20.07 29.28
CA MET A 132 2.84 20.79 28.04
C MET A 132 1.43 21.40 28.08
N PRO A 133 1.23 22.59 27.49
CA PRO A 133 -0.11 23.12 27.25
C PRO A 133 -0.76 22.30 26.13
N LEU A 134 -1.68 21.40 26.48
CA LEU A 134 -2.31 20.45 25.54
C LEU A 134 -3.27 21.07 24.53
N THR A 135 -3.68 22.31 24.69
CA THR A 135 -4.45 23.06 23.69
C THR A 135 -4.65 24.53 24.02
N ASN A 136 -5.11 25.29 23.03
CA ASN A 136 -5.50 26.67 23.09
C ASN A 136 -6.29 27.08 24.38
N ARG A 137 -5.65 27.86 25.19
CA ARG A 137 -6.19 28.95 26.04
C ARG A 137 -7.09 28.65 27.23
N ALA A 138 -7.70 27.45 27.45
CA ALA A 138 -8.65 27.28 28.53
C ALA A 138 -8.38 26.10 29.46
N SER A 139 -7.63 25.10 29.08
CA SER A 139 -7.32 23.94 29.92
C SER A 139 -5.88 23.99 30.37
N GLY A 140 -5.67 24.42 31.64
CA GLY A 140 -4.35 24.37 32.28
C GLY A 140 -3.74 22.96 32.25
N VAL A 141 -2.48 22.88 32.69
CA VAL A 141 -1.71 21.62 32.82
C VAL A 141 -2.58 20.54 33.49
N LYS A 142 -2.82 19.44 32.73
CA LYS A 142 -3.65 18.33 33.24
C LYS A 142 -2.84 17.40 34.13
N SER A 143 -3.47 16.90 35.18
CA SER A 143 -2.83 15.93 36.07
C SER A 143 -2.56 14.61 35.34
N LYS A 144 -1.51 13.89 35.73
CA LYS A 144 -1.16 12.57 35.14
C LYS A 144 -2.33 11.57 35.19
N SER A 145 -3.14 11.61 36.27
CA SER A 145 -4.32 10.74 36.40
C SER A 145 -5.39 11.07 35.37
N THR A 146 -5.62 12.36 35.11
CA THR A 146 -6.53 12.81 34.04
C THR A 146 -6.07 12.37 32.67
N LEU A 147 -4.78 12.52 32.35
CA LEU A 147 -4.19 12.09 31.06
C LEU A 147 -4.35 10.57 30.85
N LYS A 148 -4.04 9.76 31.90
CA LYS A 148 -4.24 8.30 31.82
C LYS A 148 -5.72 7.93 31.62
N ARG A 149 -6.66 8.65 32.19
CA ARG A 149 -8.09 8.43 31.95
C ARG A 149 -8.50 8.75 30.54
N ILE A 150 -7.98 9.85 29.98
CA ILE A 150 -8.27 10.23 28.59
C ILE A 150 -7.70 9.18 27.63
N LEU A 151 -6.46 8.69 27.82
CA LEU A 151 -5.88 7.63 26.99
C LEU A 151 -6.75 6.35 27.00
N ARG A 152 -7.24 5.92 28.16
CA ARG A 152 -8.17 4.77 28.24
C ARG A 152 -9.46 5.02 27.48
N THR A 153 -9.98 6.26 27.50
CA THR A 153 -11.17 6.62 26.74
C THR A 153 -10.88 6.54 25.22
N ILE A 154 -9.70 6.98 24.77
CA ILE A 154 -9.26 6.88 23.37
C ILE A 154 -9.18 5.42 22.94
N GLU A 155 -8.55 4.57 23.75
CA GLU A 155 -8.42 3.13 23.49
C GLU A 155 -9.81 2.48 23.39
N SER A 156 -10.71 2.75 24.34
CA SER A 156 -12.08 2.22 24.34
C SER A 156 -12.91 2.67 23.14
N LYS A 157 -12.80 3.93 22.71
CA LYS A 157 -13.46 4.43 21.51
C LYS A 157 -12.92 3.72 20.25
N GLY A 158 -11.63 3.57 20.14
CA GLY A 158 -11.00 2.88 19.03
C GLY A 158 -11.36 1.40 18.96
N GLU A 159 -11.34 0.69 20.09
CA GLU A 159 -11.78 -0.72 20.16
C GLU A 159 -13.24 -0.88 19.74
N SER A 160 -14.12 0.04 20.15
CA SER A 160 -15.53 0.02 19.74
C SER A 160 -15.67 0.17 18.21
N ILE A 161 -14.90 1.05 17.58
CA ILE A 161 -14.93 1.23 16.12
C ILE A 161 -14.36 -0.01 15.41
N MET A 162 -13.24 -0.54 15.88
CA MET A 162 -12.60 -1.71 15.28
C MET A 162 -13.47 -2.98 15.40
N SER A 163 -14.26 -3.10 16.48
CA SER A 163 -15.18 -4.24 16.66
C SER A 163 -16.34 -4.26 15.66
N VAL A 164 -16.68 -3.14 15.05
CA VAL A 164 -17.76 -3.05 14.04
C VAL A 164 -17.26 -3.51 12.67
N VAL A 165 -15.94 -3.49 12.45
CA VAL A 165 -15.32 -3.78 11.14
C VAL A 165 -14.74 -5.21 11.11
N SER A 166 -14.65 -5.88 12.26
CA SER A 166 -14.20 -7.27 12.39
C SER A 166 -15.33 -8.27 12.20
#